data_28c48233d68f58a0ffcf28f78dcd6dd1
#
_entry.id   28c48233d68f58a0ffcf28f78dcd6dd1
#
_cell.length_a   1.000
_cell.length_b   1.000
_cell.length_c   1.000
_cell.angle_alpha   90.00
_cell.angle_beta   90.00
_cell.angle_gamma   90.00
#
_symmetry.space_group_name_H-M   'P 1'
#
loop_
_entity.id
_entity.type
_entity.pdbx_description
1 polymer ?
#
loop_
_entity_poly.entity_id
_entity_poly.type
_entity_poly.pdbx_seq_one_letter_code
_entity_poly.pdbx_strand_id
1 'polypeptide(L)'
;IRTDDFRWYAAYHDEGHHPHVHMMVSSDEPKKGYLTREGIATMRSRMTNAIFREEMTELYIKKDAAYKESIQTAKESLLLYIRMLENSESADPVIEQKLCDLSHALEQVDGKHVYGYLSKEVKMQVDEIVERLAQLPEVAACYDQWWRLKDEIAGYYGRNTPPHQPLVQQKEFR
;
A
#
# COMPACT_ATOMS: atom_id res chain seq x y z
N ILE A 1 -13.49 1.15 -31.33
CA ILE A 1 -12.47 1.11 -32.41
C ILE A 1 -12.55 -0.30 -33.00
N ARG A 2 -12.83 -0.40 -34.32
CA ARG A 2 -12.84 -1.72 -35.01
C ARG A 2 -11.38 -2.07 -35.28
N THR A 3 -11.01 -3.32 -35.01
CA THR A 3 -9.64 -3.83 -35.22
C THR A 3 -9.20 -3.79 -36.68
N ASP A 4 -10.16 -3.80 -37.60
CA ASP A 4 -9.96 -3.82 -39.06
C ASP A 4 -9.39 -2.52 -39.63
N ASP A 5 -9.44 -1.44 -38.86
CA ASP A 5 -8.93 -0.10 -39.25
C ASP A 5 -7.41 0.07 -38.99
N PHE A 6 -6.75 -0.93 -38.39
CA PHE A 6 -5.35 -0.83 -38.03
C PHE A 6 -4.48 -1.87 -38.73
N ARG A 7 -3.36 -1.40 -39.27
CA ARG A 7 -2.27 -2.26 -39.74
C ARG A 7 -1.16 -2.21 -38.71
N TRP A 8 -0.59 -3.34 -38.38
CA TRP A 8 0.54 -3.42 -37.47
C TRP A 8 1.61 -4.36 -37.98
N TYR A 9 2.86 -4.04 -37.64
CA TYR A 9 4.04 -4.86 -37.88
C TYR A 9 4.81 -4.93 -36.59
N ALA A 10 5.37 -6.09 -36.28
CA ALA A 10 6.19 -6.27 -35.10
C ALA A 10 7.47 -7.03 -35.48
N ALA A 11 8.59 -6.61 -34.92
CA ALA A 11 9.87 -7.28 -35.02
C ALA A 11 10.38 -7.59 -33.61
N TYR A 12 10.67 -8.87 -33.35
CA TYR A 12 11.31 -9.31 -32.14
C TYR A 12 12.83 -9.19 -32.28
N HIS A 13 13.47 -8.58 -31.30
CA HIS A 13 14.92 -8.43 -31.22
C HIS A 13 15.41 -9.18 -29.99
N ASP A 14 16.29 -10.15 -30.20
CA ASP A 14 16.92 -10.97 -29.17
C ASP A 14 18.43 -10.69 -29.05
N GLU A 15 18.87 -9.54 -29.54
CA GLU A 15 20.27 -9.14 -29.47
C GLU A 15 20.59 -8.51 -28.10
N GLY A 16 21.50 -9.17 -27.37
CA GLY A 16 22.00 -8.70 -26.08
C GLY A 16 21.15 -9.14 -24.88
N HIS A 17 21.29 -8.43 -23.74
CA HIS A 17 20.64 -8.79 -22.48
C HIS A 17 19.21 -8.27 -22.30
N HIS A 18 18.61 -7.70 -23.34
CA HIS A 18 17.29 -7.06 -23.28
C HIS A 18 16.42 -7.45 -24.47
N PRO A 19 15.84 -8.67 -24.47
CA PRO A 19 14.89 -9.04 -25.51
C PRO A 19 13.71 -8.07 -25.53
N HIS A 20 13.37 -7.55 -26.72
CA HIS A 20 12.30 -6.57 -26.85
C HIS A 20 11.62 -6.67 -28.22
N VAL A 21 10.43 -6.07 -28.31
CA VAL A 21 9.65 -6.03 -29.54
C VAL A 21 9.47 -4.59 -30.00
N HIS A 22 9.87 -4.29 -31.22
CA HIS A 22 9.46 -3.06 -31.89
C HIS A 22 8.13 -3.29 -32.57
N MET A 23 7.15 -2.44 -32.31
CA MET A 23 5.84 -2.51 -32.93
C MET A 23 5.51 -1.18 -33.62
N MET A 24 5.13 -1.27 -34.88
CA MET A 24 4.64 -0.14 -35.65
C MET A 24 3.14 -0.35 -35.92
N VAL A 25 2.33 0.62 -35.58
CA VAL A 25 0.88 0.61 -35.80
C VAL A 25 0.50 1.81 -36.65
N SER A 26 -0.27 1.59 -37.70
CA SER A 26 -0.78 2.63 -38.58
C SER A 26 -2.28 2.48 -38.82
N SER A 27 -2.94 3.57 -39.16
CA SER A 27 -4.33 3.60 -39.59
C SER A 27 -4.44 4.40 -40.87
N ASP A 28 -5.30 4.00 -41.78
CA ASP A 28 -5.62 4.74 -42.99
C ASP A 28 -6.43 6.01 -42.68
N GLU A 29 -6.97 6.14 -41.46
CA GLU A 29 -7.62 7.36 -40.97
C GLU A 29 -6.65 8.18 -40.06
N PRO A 30 -6.25 9.40 -40.47
CA PRO A 30 -5.23 10.18 -39.76
C PRO A 30 -5.53 10.46 -38.28
N LYS A 31 -6.81 10.56 -37.91
CA LYS A 31 -7.25 10.83 -36.52
C LYS A 31 -7.26 9.60 -35.63
N LYS A 32 -7.26 8.38 -36.17
CA LYS A 32 -7.32 7.12 -35.40
C LYS A 32 -5.93 6.61 -35.01
N GLY A 33 -4.87 7.03 -35.68
CA GLY A 33 -3.50 6.63 -35.38
C GLY A 33 -2.83 7.37 -34.22
N TYR A 34 -3.51 8.34 -33.60
CA TYR A 34 -2.93 9.14 -32.53
C TYR A 34 -3.06 8.45 -31.17
N LEU A 35 -1.93 8.20 -30.52
CA LEU A 35 -1.86 7.66 -29.17
C LEU A 35 -1.73 8.80 -28.15
N THR A 36 -2.75 8.95 -27.30
CA THR A 36 -2.69 9.84 -26.15
C THR A 36 -1.81 9.24 -25.04
N ARG A 37 -1.33 10.06 -24.11
CA ARG A 37 -0.59 9.59 -22.92
C ARG A 37 -1.42 8.57 -22.10
N GLU A 38 -2.72 8.82 -21.98
CA GLU A 38 -3.65 7.91 -21.31
C GLU A 38 -3.82 6.59 -22.09
N GLY A 39 -3.89 6.64 -23.41
CA GLY A 39 -3.91 5.46 -24.28
C GLY A 39 -2.67 4.59 -24.09
N ILE A 40 -1.49 5.20 -24.06
CA ILE A 40 -0.22 4.50 -23.82
C ILE A 40 -0.22 3.86 -22.41
N ALA A 41 -0.67 4.58 -21.38
CA ALA A 41 -0.77 4.04 -20.02
C ALA A 41 -1.74 2.85 -19.93
N THR A 42 -2.87 2.93 -20.64
CA THR A 42 -3.86 1.85 -20.72
C THR A 42 -3.30 0.64 -21.45
N MET A 43 -2.62 0.82 -22.57
CA MET A 43 -1.95 -0.26 -23.30
C MET A 43 -0.92 -0.96 -22.42
N ARG A 44 -0.04 -0.20 -21.76
CA ARG A 44 0.96 -0.74 -20.84
C ARG A 44 0.29 -1.58 -19.74
N SER A 45 -0.74 -1.05 -19.10
CA SER A 45 -1.46 -1.76 -18.03
C SER A 45 -2.08 -3.07 -18.53
N ARG A 46 -2.70 -3.07 -19.72
CA ARG A 46 -3.30 -4.28 -20.32
C ARG A 46 -2.23 -5.31 -20.68
N MET A 47 -1.12 -4.88 -21.25
CA MET A 47 -0.01 -5.77 -21.61
C MET A 47 0.62 -6.39 -20.36
N THR A 48 0.91 -5.59 -19.32
CA THR A 48 1.42 -6.07 -18.04
C THR A 48 0.51 -7.15 -17.46
N ASN A 49 -0.79 -6.88 -17.38
CA ASN A 49 -1.77 -7.85 -16.85
C ASN A 49 -1.93 -9.12 -17.73
N ALA A 50 -1.67 -9.04 -19.01
CA ALA A 50 -1.76 -10.20 -19.90
C ALA A 50 -0.49 -11.05 -19.87
N ILE A 51 0.69 -10.42 -19.85
CA ILE A 51 1.99 -11.10 -19.92
C ILE A 51 2.36 -11.68 -18.55
N PHE A 52 2.18 -10.89 -17.48
CA PHE A 52 2.60 -11.21 -16.12
C PHE A 52 1.42 -11.55 -15.19
N ARG A 53 0.40 -12.24 -15.74
CA ARG A 53 -0.84 -12.51 -15.00
C ARG A 53 -0.60 -13.30 -13.72
N GLU A 54 0.21 -14.34 -13.79
CA GLU A 54 0.47 -15.25 -12.67
C GLU A 54 1.32 -14.53 -11.62
N GLU A 55 2.42 -13.90 -12.04
CA GLU A 55 3.32 -13.14 -11.18
C GLU A 55 2.58 -11.98 -10.48
N MET A 56 1.76 -11.25 -11.21
CA MET A 56 0.95 -10.17 -10.66
C MET A 56 -0.05 -10.67 -9.64
N THR A 57 -0.71 -11.79 -9.90
CA THR A 57 -1.64 -12.40 -8.94
C THR A 57 -0.92 -12.79 -7.66
N GLU A 58 0.24 -13.42 -7.76
CA GLU A 58 1.06 -13.81 -6.61
C GLU A 58 1.53 -12.60 -5.81
N LEU A 59 2.01 -11.55 -6.50
CA LEU A 59 2.44 -10.31 -5.85
C LEU A 59 1.30 -9.59 -5.11
N TYR A 60 0.10 -9.55 -5.68
CA TYR A 60 -1.06 -8.98 -5.00
C TYR A 60 -1.44 -9.78 -3.76
N ILE A 61 -1.42 -11.11 -3.82
CA ILE A 61 -1.69 -11.97 -2.66
C ILE A 61 -0.64 -11.73 -1.56
N LYS A 62 0.65 -11.70 -1.91
CA LYS A 62 1.74 -11.42 -0.97
C LYS A 62 1.61 -10.03 -0.34
N LYS A 63 1.29 -9.02 -1.16
CA LYS A 63 1.09 -7.65 -0.68
C LYS A 63 -0.08 -7.56 0.31
N ASP A 64 -1.20 -8.18 0.01
CA ASP A 64 -2.37 -8.16 0.89
C ASP A 64 -2.12 -8.97 2.17
N ALA A 65 -1.36 -10.06 2.10
CA ALA A 65 -0.93 -10.82 3.28
C ALA A 65 -0.01 -9.98 4.18
N ALA A 66 1.03 -9.35 3.62
CA ALA A 66 1.95 -8.49 4.35
C ALA A 66 1.24 -7.32 5.04
N TYR A 67 0.23 -6.73 4.38
CA TYR A 67 -0.58 -5.66 4.99
C TYR A 67 -1.41 -6.16 6.18
N LYS A 68 -2.07 -7.30 6.03
CA LYS A 68 -2.83 -7.92 7.14
C LYS A 68 -1.93 -8.32 8.29
N GLU A 69 -0.75 -8.83 8.00
CA GLU A 69 0.26 -9.17 9.00
C GLU A 69 0.71 -7.93 9.78
N SER A 70 0.99 -6.82 9.11
CA SER A 70 1.37 -5.57 9.79
C SER A 70 0.29 -5.07 10.75
N ILE A 71 -1.00 -5.15 10.36
CA ILE A 71 -2.13 -4.79 11.23
C ILE A 71 -2.20 -5.74 12.43
N GLN A 72 -2.07 -7.04 12.19
CA GLN A 72 -2.15 -8.04 13.25
C GLN A 72 -1.01 -7.90 14.25
N THR A 73 0.22 -7.72 13.76
CA THR A 73 1.41 -7.49 14.59
C THR A 73 1.25 -6.25 15.47
N ALA A 74 0.77 -5.14 14.89
CA ALA A 74 0.52 -3.91 15.66
C ALA A 74 -0.53 -4.11 16.75
N LYS A 75 -1.62 -4.84 16.46
CA LYS A 75 -2.66 -5.17 17.46
C LYS A 75 -2.12 -6.05 18.58
N GLU A 76 -1.35 -7.06 18.25
CA GLU A 76 -0.76 -7.97 19.23
C GLU A 76 0.22 -7.24 20.14
N SER A 77 1.06 -6.37 19.58
CA SER A 77 1.96 -5.52 20.34
C SER A 77 1.19 -4.57 21.28
N LEU A 78 0.14 -3.92 20.78
CA LEU A 78 -0.71 -3.06 21.63
C LEU A 78 -1.37 -3.84 22.78
N LEU A 79 -1.93 -5.01 22.49
CA LEU A 79 -2.53 -5.87 23.52
C LEU A 79 -1.52 -6.37 24.55
N LEU A 80 -0.28 -6.62 24.12
CA LEU A 80 0.80 -6.98 25.02
C LEU A 80 1.11 -5.83 25.99
N TYR A 81 1.25 -4.60 25.51
CA TYR A 81 1.46 -3.42 26.35
C TYR A 81 0.33 -3.21 27.36
N ILE A 82 -0.93 -3.35 26.92
CA ILE A 82 -2.09 -3.24 27.83
C ILE A 82 -2.01 -4.29 28.95
N ARG A 83 -1.71 -5.56 28.63
CA ARG A 83 -1.56 -6.62 29.65
C ARG A 83 -0.41 -6.37 30.61
N MET A 84 0.72 -5.83 30.11
CA MET A 84 1.86 -5.48 30.96
C MET A 84 1.47 -4.37 31.95
N LEU A 85 0.73 -3.37 31.49
CA LEU A 85 0.18 -2.32 32.37
C LEU A 85 -0.73 -2.89 33.44
N GLU A 86 -1.66 -3.79 33.08
CA GLU A 86 -2.57 -4.44 34.04
C GLU A 86 -1.81 -5.24 35.10
N ASN A 87 -0.66 -5.82 34.76
CA ASN A 87 0.21 -6.57 35.65
C ASN A 87 1.23 -5.71 36.41
N SER A 88 1.20 -4.39 36.24
CA SER A 88 2.21 -3.47 36.79
C SER A 88 3.63 -3.74 36.31
N GLU A 89 3.79 -4.32 35.13
CA GLU A 89 5.05 -4.53 34.43
C GLU A 89 5.29 -3.34 33.48
N SER A 90 6.47 -2.75 33.50
CA SER A 90 6.81 -1.64 32.59
C SER A 90 7.76 -2.13 31.51
N ALA A 91 7.35 -1.95 30.24
CA ALA A 91 8.20 -2.23 29.08
C ALA A 91 8.57 -0.95 28.30
N ASP A 92 7.64 -0.01 28.17
CA ASP A 92 7.85 1.28 27.52
C ASP A 92 7.01 2.37 28.24
N PRO A 93 7.64 3.12 29.16
CA PRO A 93 6.94 4.15 29.95
C PRO A 93 6.21 5.19 29.10
N VAL A 94 6.69 5.45 27.88
CA VAL A 94 6.08 6.45 26.98
C VAL A 94 4.76 5.93 26.42
N ILE A 95 4.72 4.69 25.95
CA ILE A 95 3.48 4.04 25.46
C ILE A 95 2.47 3.88 26.61
N GLU A 96 2.95 3.47 27.79
CA GLU A 96 2.13 3.29 28.98
C GLU A 96 1.41 4.59 29.38
N GLN A 97 2.15 5.69 29.47
CA GLN A 97 1.55 6.99 29.79
C GLN A 97 0.50 7.40 28.75
N LYS A 98 0.81 7.21 27.45
CA LYS A 98 -0.13 7.53 26.36
C LYS A 98 -1.40 6.68 26.42
N LEU A 99 -1.29 5.40 26.78
CA LEU A 99 -2.44 4.50 26.93
C LEU A 99 -3.31 4.92 28.13
N CYS A 100 -2.69 5.31 29.25
CA CYS A 100 -3.41 5.84 30.42
C CYS A 100 -4.14 7.15 30.06
N ASP A 101 -3.47 8.08 29.40
CA ASP A 101 -4.05 9.36 28.99
C ASP A 101 -5.22 9.15 28.02
N LEU A 102 -5.08 8.23 27.04
CA LEU A 102 -6.16 7.88 26.12
C LEU A 102 -7.34 7.22 26.83
N SER A 103 -7.08 6.32 27.80
CA SER A 103 -8.14 5.68 28.61
C SER A 103 -8.98 6.74 29.33
N HIS A 104 -8.32 7.65 30.04
CA HIS A 104 -9.01 8.75 30.72
C HIS A 104 -9.79 9.65 29.76
N ALA A 105 -9.21 9.94 28.59
CA ALA A 105 -9.90 10.75 27.59
C ALA A 105 -11.14 10.05 27.02
N LEU A 106 -11.07 8.73 26.81
CA LEU A 106 -12.20 7.92 26.30
C LEU A 106 -13.34 7.79 27.32
N GLU A 107 -13.04 7.79 28.63
CA GLU A 107 -14.06 7.80 29.70
C GLU A 107 -14.94 9.04 29.63
N GLN A 108 -14.43 10.16 29.09
CA GLN A 108 -15.15 11.43 28.95
C GLN A 108 -15.91 11.54 27.61
N VAL A 109 -15.82 10.52 26.75
CA VAL A 109 -16.49 10.52 25.44
C VAL A 109 -17.87 9.89 25.55
N ASP A 110 -18.89 10.71 25.38
CA ASP A 110 -20.27 10.23 25.26
C ASP A 110 -20.51 9.64 23.86
N GLY A 111 -20.84 8.34 23.78
CA GLY A 111 -21.24 7.71 22.52
C GLY A 111 -20.29 6.67 21.98
N LYS A 112 -20.07 6.64 20.65
CA LYS A 112 -19.29 5.59 19.98
C LYS A 112 -17.80 5.89 20.03
N HIS A 113 -17.01 4.98 20.61
CA HIS A 113 -15.54 5.03 20.63
C HIS A 113 -14.94 4.55 19.29
N VAL A 114 -15.38 5.14 18.19
CA VAL A 114 -14.85 4.88 16.85
C VAL A 114 -14.10 6.11 16.39
N TYR A 115 -12.89 5.95 15.89
CA TYR A 115 -11.98 7.04 15.52
C TYR A 115 -12.68 8.20 14.77
N GLY A 116 -13.57 7.89 13.81
CA GLY A 116 -14.28 8.88 13.02
C GLY A 116 -15.11 9.86 13.85
N TYR A 117 -15.62 9.44 15.01
CA TYR A 117 -16.51 10.22 15.89
C TYR A 117 -15.78 10.88 17.08
N LEU A 118 -14.50 10.56 17.28
CA LEU A 118 -13.71 11.14 18.37
C LEU A 118 -13.40 12.61 18.12
N SER A 119 -13.18 13.37 19.21
CA SER A 119 -12.69 14.74 19.14
C SER A 119 -11.30 14.81 18.50
N LYS A 120 -10.87 16.00 18.09
CA LYS A 120 -9.54 16.19 17.49
C LYS A 120 -8.43 15.82 18.47
N GLU A 121 -8.60 16.16 19.73
CA GLU A 121 -7.64 15.91 20.81
C GLU A 121 -7.45 14.41 21.05
N VAL A 122 -8.56 13.65 21.13
CA VAL A 122 -8.52 12.20 21.31
C VAL A 122 -7.95 11.50 20.07
N LYS A 123 -8.26 11.98 18.86
CA LYS A 123 -7.65 11.49 17.62
C LYS A 123 -6.13 11.66 17.63
N MET A 124 -5.64 12.80 18.10
CA MET A 124 -4.18 13.03 18.21
C MET A 124 -3.52 12.02 19.16
N GLN A 125 -4.14 11.71 20.29
CA GLN A 125 -3.63 10.70 21.22
C GLN A 125 -3.58 9.29 20.58
N VAL A 126 -4.63 8.90 19.84
CA VAL A 126 -4.64 7.65 19.08
C VAL A 126 -3.52 7.64 18.03
N ASP A 127 -3.38 8.72 17.25
CA ASP A 127 -2.37 8.85 16.21
C ASP A 127 -0.94 8.75 16.80
N GLU A 128 -0.67 9.34 17.96
CA GLU A 128 0.61 9.26 18.66
C GLU A 128 0.93 7.83 19.12
N ILE A 129 -0.06 7.06 19.58
CA ILE A 129 0.12 5.65 19.93
C ILE A 129 0.46 4.82 18.67
N VAL A 130 -0.27 5.04 17.56
CA VAL A 130 -0.01 4.37 16.29
C VAL A 130 1.40 4.70 15.77
N GLU A 131 1.84 5.95 15.87
CA GLU A 131 3.20 6.35 15.49
C GLU A 131 4.27 5.65 16.35
N ARG A 132 4.01 5.44 17.64
CA ARG A 132 4.92 4.72 18.52
C ARG A 132 4.96 3.23 18.18
N LEU A 133 3.81 2.60 17.94
CA LEU A 133 3.73 1.21 17.48
C LEU A 133 4.45 1.01 16.15
N ALA A 134 4.39 1.98 15.24
CA ALA A 134 5.10 1.93 13.97
C ALA A 134 6.63 1.92 14.11
N GLN A 135 7.17 2.33 15.25
CA GLN A 135 8.61 2.30 15.54
C GLN A 135 9.07 0.94 16.09
N LEU A 136 8.16 0.05 16.46
CA LEU A 136 8.52 -1.29 16.91
C LEU A 136 9.12 -2.07 15.73
N PRO A 137 10.28 -2.74 15.92
CA PRO A 137 11.00 -3.39 14.82
C PRO A 137 10.14 -4.40 14.04
N GLU A 138 9.31 -5.18 14.73
CA GLU A 138 8.42 -6.16 14.15
C GLU A 138 7.31 -5.52 13.30
N VAL A 139 6.72 -4.42 13.76
CA VAL A 139 5.69 -3.68 13.01
C VAL A 139 6.30 -3.00 11.80
N ALA A 140 7.45 -2.32 11.99
CA ALA A 140 8.17 -1.65 10.93
C ALA A 140 8.58 -2.63 9.83
N ALA A 141 9.11 -3.81 10.18
CA ALA A 141 9.54 -4.82 9.22
C ALA A 141 8.39 -5.32 8.33
N CYS A 142 7.22 -5.62 8.91
CA CYS A 142 6.03 -6.05 8.16
C CYS A 142 5.52 -4.94 7.24
N TYR A 143 5.53 -3.69 7.71
CA TYR A 143 5.07 -2.54 6.93
C TYR A 143 6.01 -2.21 5.78
N ASP A 144 7.32 -2.29 5.99
CA ASP A 144 8.34 -2.12 4.95
C ASP A 144 8.24 -3.21 3.88
N GLN A 145 7.95 -4.46 4.26
CA GLN A 145 7.71 -5.54 3.31
C GLN A 145 6.50 -5.23 2.41
N TRP A 146 5.41 -4.74 2.96
CA TRP A 146 4.25 -4.32 2.17
C TRP A 146 4.60 -3.20 1.18
N TRP A 147 5.42 -2.21 1.59
CA TRP A 147 5.88 -1.14 0.71
C TRP A 147 6.76 -1.64 -0.42
N ARG A 148 7.69 -2.56 -0.14
CA ARG A 148 8.53 -3.19 -1.18
C ARG A 148 7.69 -3.90 -2.23
N LEU A 149 6.67 -4.65 -1.81
CA LEU A 149 5.76 -5.32 -2.74
C LEU A 149 4.93 -4.32 -3.56
N LYS A 150 4.52 -3.20 -2.99
CA LYS A 150 3.88 -2.10 -3.74
C LYS A 150 4.81 -1.51 -4.79
N ASP A 151 6.07 -1.30 -4.43
CA ASP A 151 7.08 -0.77 -5.34
C ASP A 151 7.36 -1.73 -6.50
N GLU A 152 7.51 -3.01 -6.20
CA GLU A 152 7.67 -4.06 -7.20
C GLU A 152 6.49 -4.10 -8.18
N ILE A 153 5.25 -4.10 -7.67
CA ILE A 153 4.04 -4.03 -8.50
C ILE A 153 4.03 -2.77 -9.38
N ALA A 154 4.37 -1.60 -8.81
CA ALA A 154 4.43 -0.35 -9.55
C ALA A 154 5.47 -0.42 -10.69
N GLY A 155 6.61 -1.08 -10.45
CA GLY A 155 7.66 -1.33 -11.44
C GLY A 155 7.15 -2.06 -12.67
N TYR A 156 6.34 -3.11 -12.52
CA TYR A 156 5.73 -3.83 -13.65
C TYR A 156 4.86 -2.92 -14.54
N TYR A 157 4.22 -1.90 -13.95
CA TYR A 157 3.44 -0.92 -14.70
C TYR A 157 4.28 0.27 -15.20
N GLY A 158 5.60 0.30 -14.93
CA GLY A 158 6.48 1.41 -15.24
C GLY A 158 6.03 2.71 -14.56
N ARG A 159 5.54 2.61 -13.33
CA ARG A 159 5.11 3.74 -12.49
C ARG A 159 6.04 3.87 -11.29
N ASN A 160 6.25 5.09 -10.83
CA ASN A 160 6.89 5.32 -9.55
C ASN A 160 5.89 5.07 -8.43
N THR A 161 6.34 4.38 -7.38
CA THR A 161 5.55 4.25 -6.16
C THR A 161 5.41 5.63 -5.51
N PRO A 162 4.24 5.96 -4.95
CA PRO A 162 4.12 7.14 -4.09
C PRO A 162 5.15 7.08 -2.95
N PRO A 163 5.60 8.22 -2.42
CA PRO A 163 6.52 8.23 -1.29
C PRO A 163 5.93 7.43 -0.12
N HIS A 164 6.81 6.77 0.63
CA HIS A 164 6.45 5.98 1.80
C HIS A 164 5.60 6.82 2.77
N GLN A 165 4.38 6.36 3.02
CA GLN A 165 3.45 7.05 3.91
C GLN A 165 3.60 6.49 5.33
N PRO A 166 3.52 7.33 6.37
CA PRO A 166 3.48 6.86 7.75
C PRO A 166 2.29 5.92 8.03
N LEU A 167 2.49 4.97 8.92
CA LEU A 167 1.46 3.99 9.32
C LEU A 167 0.18 4.69 9.80
N VAL A 168 0.32 5.79 10.52
CA VAL A 168 -0.78 6.61 11.04
C VAL A 168 -1.71 7.16 9.95
N GLN A 169 -1.29 7.20 8.68
CA GLN A 169 -2.16 7.61 7.57
C GLN A 169 -3.02 6.47 7.04
N GLN A 170 -2.76 5.23 7.45
CA GLN A 170 -3.55 4.07 7.06
C GLN A 170 -4.75 3.92 7.98
N LYS A 171 -5.97 3.92 7.43
CA LYS A 171 -7.23 3.94 8.20
C LYS A 171 -7.39 2.72 9.12
N GLU A 172 -6.83 1.60 8.75
CA GLU A 172 -6.95 0.32 9.46
C GLU A 172 -6.15 0.27 10.76
N PHE A 173 -5.27 1.25 10.99
CA PHE A 173 -4.47 1.37 12.23
C PHE A 173 -5.04 2.38 13.24
N ARG A 174 -6.18 2.99 12.94
CA ARG A 174 -6.82 4.02 13.77
C ARG A 174 -8.08 3.56 14.48
#